data_f185bd5c4f7ac34bb9f7837240b2b315
#
_entry.id   f185bd5c4f7ac34bb9f7837240b2b315
#
_cell.length_a   1.000
_cell.length_b   1.000
_cell.length_c   1.000
_cell.angle_alpha   90.00
_cell.angle_beta   90.00
_cell.angle_gamma   90.00
#
_symmetry.space_group_name_H-M   'P 1'
#
loop_
_entity.id
_entity.type
_entity.pdbx_description
1 polymer ?
#
loop_
_entity_poly.entity_id
_entity_poly.type
_entity_poly.pdbx_seq_one_letter_code
_entity_poly.pdbx_strand_id
1 'polypeptide(L)'
;MNKRKVCALGMAFLLAGCSAGGSGSGKEQTLTVGLFTEMNGDFSPMYYQTVNDHNVVNLVYQGLLAYDKDANLVPELAEDLPTISDDGTTMTFKLKKGVKFSDGSKFTSKDVKTTFSVMADPSYTGRFSSNVDFLNGYSEYHDGDAKDVSGIETPDDYTVVFHMAKPKIDAESTLGTQEICSAKTLKYKKGKTSNVEKNNSNPIGTGPYKLKSFSKTEGASLDRNENFEAKDGEYQISKIMIKKTETSTEIKELENGTIDYIPDVVDANKINTVAKDKDKGLTMDSYPSDREDFLFMNTAAGACQDQAVRQALAYGFDRESYIESYYKLDDKDAKLAYVPGMFGNSVSGANGAYIRGEEKVDGATYYDYDVEKAKQILDDAGWTVGSDGIREKDGQKLSIKFLATKEKDAMDTLIPMLQKEWGELGVDFKANTMEFNTVIATVADDSAVGDWDVSYLGFSFGSPEDTEVDYLIQSKGVNNFARLKDDELDSYLAAGAYTADK
;
A
#
# COMPACT_ATOMS: atom_id res chain seq x y z
N MET A 1 3.70 9.48 -35.21
CA MET A 1 3.08 9.91 -33.96
C MET A 1 2.05 8.85 -33.56
N ASN A 2 2.49 7.83 -32.84
CA ASN A 2 1.62 6.80 -32.30
C ASN A 2 1.48 7.07 -30.80
N LYS A 3 0.28 7.45 -30.38
CA LYS A 3 -0.07 7.57 -28.97
C LYS A 3 -0.12 6.15 -28.38
N ARG A 4 0.87 5.78 -27.61
CA ARG A 4 0.84 4.55 -26.79
C ARG A 4 -0.04 4.84 -25.58
N LYS A 5 -1.07 4.02 -25.39
CA LYS A 5 -1.96 4.07 -24.22
C LYS A 5 -1.22 3.42 -23.05
N VAL A 6 -0.98 4.17 -22.01
CA VAL A 6 -0.56 3.67 -20.70
C VAL A 6 -1.83 3.30 -19.95
N CYS A 7 -1.94 2.06 -19.51
CA CYS A 7 -3.07 1.60 -18.68
C CYS A 7 -2.58 1.45 -17.25
N ALA A 8 -3.05 2.28 -16.35
CA ALA A 8 -3.02 2.03 -14.91
C ALA A 8 -4.37 1.43 -14.50
N LEU A 9 -4.35 0.31 -13.79
CA LEU A 9 -5.57 -0.37 -13.34
C LEU A 9 -5.73 -0.23 -11.83
N GLY A 10 -6.66 0.61 -11.42
CA GLY A 10 -7.45 0.24 -10.25
C GLY A 10 -8.27 -1.01 -10.61
N MET A 11 -8.55 -1.92 -9.67
CA MET A 11 -9.24 -3.19 -9.94
C MET A 11 -10.61 -3.00 -10.60
N ALA A 12 -10.66 -2.73 -11.90
CA ALA A 12 -11.83 -2.96 -12.71
C ALA A 12 -11.63 -4.28 -13.46
N PHE A 13 -12.27 -5.33 -12.99
CA PHE A 13 -12.27 -6.63 -13.66
C PHE A 13 -12.92 -6.52 -15.03
N LEU A 14 -12.14 -6.33 -16.08
CA LEU A 14 -12.55 -6.54 -17.46
C LEU A 14 -12.11 -7.94 -17.90
N LEU A 15 -12.96 -8.93 -17.67
CA LEU A 15 -12.84 -10.23 -18.32
C LEU A 15 -13.35 -10.09 -19.75
N ALA A 16 -12.45 -10.02 -20.71
CA ALA A 16 -12.80 -10.19 -22.13
C ALA A 16 -13.22 -11.64 -22.38
N GLY A 17 -14.44 -11.83 -22.86
CA GLY A 17 -15.12 -13.09 -22.91
C GLY A 17 -14.51 -14.16 -23.80
N CYS A 18 -14.62 -15.40 -23.34
CA CYS A 18 -14.70 -16.57 -24.21
C CYS A 18 -16.11 -16.65 -24.79
N SER A 19 -16.24 -16.33 -26.06
CA SER A 19 -17.47 -16.62 -26.84
C SER A 19 -17.55 -18.11 -27.17
N ALA A 20 -18.34 -18.85 -26.39
CA ALA A 20 -18.92 -20.10 -26.84
C ALA A 20 -20.44 -20.00 -26.70
N GLY A 21 -21.15 -19.94 -27.82
CA GLY A 21 -22.59 -19.88 -27.83
C GLY A 21 -23.21 -21.14 -27.22
N GLY A 22 -24.19 -20.92 -26.35
CA GLY A 22 -25.02 -21.96 -25.77
C GLY A 22 -25.96 -21.34 -24.76
N SER A 23 -27.21 -21.08 -25.10
CA SER A 23 -28.30 -20.80 -24.18
C SER A 23 -28.53 -22.02 -23.29
N GLY A 24 -28.17 -21.91 -22.01
CA GLY A 24 -28.41 -22.92 -20.97
C GLY A 24 -28.20 -22.35 -19.61
N SER A 25 -29.21 -22.49 -18.73
CA SER A 25 -29.29 -22.26 -17.30
C SER A 25 -27.96 -21.91 -16.60
N GLY A 26 -27.88 -20.70 -16.04
CA GLY A 26 -26.64 -20.12 -15.43
C GLY A 26 -25.97 -21.07 -14.47
N LYS A 27 -24.85 -21.64 -14.89
CA LYS A 27 -23.88 -22.23 -13.95
C LYS A 27 -23.28 -21.10 -13.14
N GLU A 28 -23.27 -21.24 -11.82
CA GLU A 28 -22.50 -20.37 -10.94
C GLU A 28 -21.05 -20.32 -11.42
N GLN A 29 -20.59 -19.12 -11.80
CA GLN A 29 -19.20 -18.91 -12.18
C GLN A 29 -18.41 -18.56 -10.94
N THR A 30 -17.42 -19.36 -10.62
CA THR A 30 -16.49 -19.12 -9.52
C THR A 30 -15.15 -18.67 -10.10
N LEU A 31 -14.58 -17.61 -9.55
CA LEU A 31 -13.20 -17.19 -9.77
C LEU A 31 -12.39 -17.56 -8.52
N THR A 32 -11.34 -18.33 -8.69
CA THR A 32 -10.40 -18.66 -7.60
C THR A 32 -9.12 -17.85 -7.75
N VAL A 33 -8.86 -16.96 -6.79
CA VAL A 33 -7.68 -16.10 -6.74
C VAL A 33 -6.66 -16.71 -5.79
N GLY A 34 -5.42 -16.85 -6.25
CA GLY A 34 -4.29 -17.31 -5.44
C GLY A 34 -3.49 -16.13 -4.90
N LEU A 35 -3.19 -16.11 -3.60
CA LEU A 35 -2.31 -15.14 -2.95
C LEU A 35 -1.18 -15.89 -2.24
N PHE A 36 0.06 -15.41 -2.34
CA PHE A 36 1.22 -16.08 -1.74
C PHE A 36 1.36 -15.84 -0.23
N THR A 37 0.65 -14.86 0.34
CA THR A 37 0.65 -14.59 1.79
C THR A 37 -0.74 -14.78 2.39
N GLU A 38 -0.77 -15.00 3.71
CA GLU A 38 -2.02 -15.20 4.44
C GLU A 38 -2.79 -13.89 4.63
N MET A 39 -4.11 -14.01 4.67
CA MET A 39 -5.00 -12.96 5.18
C MET A 39 -5.11 -13.07 6.70
N ASN A 40 -5.14 -11.94 7.40
CA ASN A 40 -5.35 -11.91 8.85
C ASN A 40 -6.83 -12.11 9.22
N GLY A 41 -7.73 -11.68 8.34
CA GLY A 41 -9.19 -11.69 8.56
C GLY A 41 -9.71 -10.37 9.12
N ASP A 42 -8.91 -9.30 9.06
CA ASP A 42 -9.30 -7.95 9.45
C ASP A 42 -9.86 -7.21 8.23
N PHE A 43 -11.09 -7.53 7.85
CA PHE A 43 -11.77 -7.00 6.67
C PHE A 43 -12.54 -5.71 6.97
N SER A 44 -11.88 -4.78 7.65
CA SER A 44 -12.45 -3.47 7.94
C SER A 44 -11.64 -2.37 7.26
N PRO A 45 -12.28 -1.43 6.55
CA PRO A 45 -11.61 -0.26 5.97
C PRO A 45 -10.82 0.58 6.97
N MET A 46 -11.18 0.49 8.23
CA MET A 46 -10.55 1.27 9.31
C MET A 46 -9.46 0.50 10.06
N TYR A 47 -9.32 -0.82 9.86
CA TYR A 47 -8.43 -1.65 10.71
C TYR A 47 -7.54 -2.63 9.94
N TYR A 48 -7.74 -2.84 8.63
CA TYR A 48 -6.89 -3.77 7.90
C TYR A 48 -5.40 -3.37 8.00
N GLN A 49 -4.53 -4.39 8.03
CA GLN A 49 -3.08 -4.21 8.17
C GLN A 49 -2.30 -4.66 6.92
N THR A 50 -2.92 -5.48 6.09
CA THR A 50 -2.23 -6.08 4.94
C THR A 50 -2.99 -5.82 3.64
N VAL A 51 -2.26 -5.77 2.52
CA VAL A 51 -2.84 -5.69 1.17
C VAL A 51 -3.80 -6.86 0.92
N ASN A 52 -3.51 -8.05 1.45
CA ASN A 52 -4.38 -9.21 1.24
C ASN A 52 -5.73 -9.07 1.92
N ASP A 53 -5.79 -8.47 3.11
CA ASP A 53 -7.07 -8.14 3.75
C ASP A 53 -7.78 -7.01 2.97
N HIS A 54 -7.01 -6.02 2.48
CA HIS A 54 -7.55 -4.92 1.68
C HIS A 54 -8.16 -5.40 0.35
N ASN A 55 -7.63 -6.46 -0.27
CA ASN A 55 -8.25 -7.06 -1.45
C ASN A 55 -9.69 -7.53 -1.20
N VAL A 56 -9.99 -8.02 0.01
CA VAL A 56 -11.37 -8.34 0.41
C VAL A 56 -12.17 -7.06 0.68
N VAL A 57 -11.57 -6.08 1.34
CA VAL A 57 -12.20 -4.77 1.63
C VAL A 57 -12.67 -4.12 0.34
N ASN A 58 -11.81 -4.03 -0.68
CA ASN A 58 -12.13 -3.43 -1.99
C ASN A 58 -13.27 -4.13 -2.74
N LEU A 59 -13.52 -5.41 -2.48
CA LEU A 59 -14.63 -6.13 -3.07
C LEU A 59 -15.95 -5.92 -2.33
N VAL A 60 -15.87 -5.59 -1.04
CA VAL A 60 -17.03 -5.50 -0.15
C VAL A 60 -17.49 -4.08 0.09
N TYR A 61 -16.58 -3.12 0.12
CA TYR A 61 -16.88 -1.72 0.43
C TYR A 61 -16.69 -0.81 -0.78
N GLN A 62 -17.16 0.41 -0.65
CA GLN A 62 -16.98 1.49 -1.62
C GLN A 62 -16.65 2.80 -0.89
N GLY A 63 -15.85 3.65 -1.55
CA GLY A 63 -15.62 5.04 -1.17
C GLY A 63 -16.68 5.98 -1.73
N LEU A 64 -16.59 7.26 -1.43
CA LEU A 64 -17.36 8.31 -2.11
C LEU A 64 -16.89 8.45 -3.56
N LEU A 65 -15.57 8.34 -3.76
CA LEU A 65 -14.87 8.32 -5.03
C LEU A 65 -14.07 7.01 -5.16
N ALA A 66 -13.65 6.70 -6.37
CA ALA A 66 -12.70 5.65 -6.69
C ALA A 66 -11.72 6.16 -7.75
N TYR A 67 -10.59 5.47 -7.95
CA TYR A 67 -9.73 5.71 -9.10
C TYR A 67 -10.18 4.87 -10.30
N ASP A 68 -10.18 5.47 -11.47
CA ASP A 68 -10.32 4.73 -12.72
C ASP A 68 -8.98 4.11 -13.17
N LYS A 69 -9.00 3.37 -14.29
CA LYS A 69 -7.80 2.73 -14.87
C LYS A 69 -6.69 3.70 -15.30
N ASP A 70 -6.99 4.98 -15.41
CA ASP A 70 -6.05 6.03 -15.80
C ASP A 70 -5.64 6.89 -14.57
N ALA A 71 -5.92 6.39 -13.34
CA ALA A 71 -5.67 7.03 -12.05
C ALA A 71 -6.40 8.37 -11.84
N ASN A 72 -7.52 8.59 -12.52
CA ASN A 72 -8.37 9.75 -12.25
C ASN A 72 -9.41 9.42 -11.20
N LEU A 73 -9.68 10.36 -10.29
CA LEU A 73 -10.81 10.24 -9.37
C LEU A 73 -12.13 10.28 -10.13
N VAL A 74 -13.00 9.33 -9.83
CA VAL A 74 -14.33 9.20 -10.41
C VAL A 74 -15.38 8.99 -9.32
N PRO A 75 -16.64 9.45 -9.52
CA PRO A 75 -17.69 9.27 -8.54
C PRO A 75 -18.06 7.81 -8.33
N GLU A 76 -18.09 7.35 -7.04
CA GLU A 76 -18.52 5.99 -6.69
C GLU A 76 -19.81 6.01 -5.86
N LEU A 77 -19.78 6.33 -4.55
CA LEU A 77 -21.00 6.57 -3.75
C LEU A 77 -21.48 8.02 -3.85
N ALA A 78 -20.62 8.94 -4.29
CA ALA A 78 -21.02 10.30 -4.63
C ALA A 78 -21.71 10.37 -6.00
N GLU A 79 -22.62 11.35 -6.18
CA GLU A 79 -23.29 11.62 -7.46
C GLU A 79 -22.31 12.18 -8.49
N ASP A 80 -21.34 13.00 -8.05
CA ASP A 80 -20.31 13.67 -8.86
C ASP A 80 -19.05 13.91 -8.00
N LEU A 81 -17.98 14.45 -8.58
CA LEU A 81 -16.83 14.96 -7.83
C LEU A 81 -17.28 16.04 -6.84
N PRO A 82 -16.58 16.22 -5.71
CA PRO A 82 -16.98 17.21 -4.71
C PRO A 82 -16.86 18.63 -5.22
N THR A 83 -17.68 19.52 -4.67
CA THR A 83 -17.47 20.96 -4.80
C THR A 83 -16.49 21.40 -3.73
N ILE A 84 -15.37 22.00 -4.16
CA ILE A 84 -14.33 22.54 -3.26
C ILE A 84 -14.44 24.07 -3.24
N SER A 85 -14.33 24.69 -2.06
CA SER A 85 -14.30 26.14 -1.90
C SER A 85 -13.02 26.76 -2.48
N ASP A 86 -13.05 28.03 -2.88
CA ASP A 86 -11.92 28.73 -3.49
C ASP A 86 -10.66 28.73 -2.60
N ASP A 87 -10.81 28.67 -1.29
CA ASP A 87 -9.71 28.59 -0.31
C ASP A 87 -9.26 27.16 -0.02
N GLY A 88 -9.85 26.15 -0.68
CA GLY A 88 -9.52 24.74 -0.52
C GLY A 88 -9.86 24.14 0.84
N THR A 89 -10.61 24.87 1.71
CA THR A 89 -10.85 24.42 3.09
C THR A 89 -12.21 23.77 3.32
N THR A 90 -13.12 23.84 2.35
CA THR A 90 -14.45 23.21 2.43
C THR A 90 -14.70 22.32 1.22
N MET A 91 -15.11 21.09 1.48
CA MET A 91 -15.40 20.10 0.44
C MET A 91 -16.80 19.51 0.64
N THR A 92 -17.64 19.59 -0.39
CA THR A 92 -19.05 19.14 -0.33
C THR A 92 -19.27 17.98 -1.30
N PHE A 93 -19.72 16.85 -0.75
CA PHE A 93 -20.16 15.68 -1.51
C PHE A 93 -21.69 15.57 -1.53
N LYS A 94 -22.24 15.27 -2.70
CA LYS A 94 -23.63 14.83 -2.88
C LYS A 94 -23.64 13.32 -3.07
N LEU A 95 -24.47 12.60 -2.30
CA LEU A 95 -24.49 11.15 -2.25
C LEU A 95 -25.55 10.55 -3.16
N LYS A 96 -25.25 9.44 -3.81
CA LYS A 96 -26.22 8.64 -4.60
C LYS A 96 -27.36 8.17 -3.72
N LYS A 97 -28.59 8.33 -4.22
CA LYS A 97 -29.80 7.88 -3.55
C LYS A 97 -30.10 6.42 -3.89
N GLY A 98 -30.71 5.71 -2.96
CA GLY A 98 -31.15 4.34 -3.19
C GLY A 98 -30.11 3.25 -2.97
N VAL A 99 -28.83 3.61 -2.77
CA VAL A 99 -27.76 2.66 -2.48
C VAL A 99 -28.04 1.92 -1.17
N LYS A 100 -27.73 0.61 -1.17
CA LYS A 100 -27.94 -0.28 -0.01
C LYS A 100 -26.68 -1.05 0.33
N PHE A 101 -26.48 -1.24 1.60
CA PHE A 101 -25.50 -2.21 2.09
C PHE A 101 -25.94 -3.65 1.78
N SER A 102 -25.02 -4.59 1.88
CA SER A 102 -25.27 -6.02 1.64
C SER A 102 -26.30 -6.64 2.60
N ASP A 103 -26.58 -6.00 3.75
CA ASP A 103 -27.65 -6.39 4.69
C ASP A 103 -29.01 -5.74 4.34
N GLY A 104 -29.11 -5.01 3.23
CA GLY A 104 -30.30 -4.32 2.76
C GLY A 104 -30.59 -2.97 3.45
N SER A 105 -29.76 -2.53 4.40
CA SER A 105 -29.89 -1.20 5.01
C SER A 105 -29.50 -0.10 4.02
N LYS A 106 -30.11 1.09 4.17
CA LYS A 106 -29.85 2.22 3.29
C LYS A 106 -28.51 2.88 3.64
N PHE A 107 -27.78 3.29 2.62
CA PHE A 107 -26.62 4.17 2.74
C PHE A 107 -27.08 5.63 2.83
N THR A 108 -26.49 6.40 3.76
CA THR A 108 -26.75 7.81 3.99
C THR A 108 -25.50 8.55 4.48
N SER A 109 -25.56 9.87 4.55
CA SER A 109 -24.52 10.75 5.09
C SER A 109 -24.12 10.40 6.54
N LYS A 110 -25.01 9.77 7.31
CA LYS A 110 -24.72 9.28 8.66
C LYS A 110 -23.66 8.18 8.65
N ASP A 111 -23.64 7.32 7.63
CA ASP A 111 -22.65 6.25 7.50
C ASP A 111 -21.26 6.84 7.26
N VAL A 112 -21.18 7.87 6.39
CA VAL A 112 -19.97 8.64 6.15
C VAL A 112 -19.48 9.28 7.44
N LYS A 113 -20.32 10.10 8.11
CA LYS A 113 -19.95 10.74 9.38
C LYS A 113 -19.48 9.73 10.42
N THR A 114 -20.13 8.57 10.52
CA THR A 114 -19.76 7.54 11.49
C THR A 114 -18.39 6.95 11.19
N THR A 115 -18.08 6.63 9.92
CA THR A 115 -16.79 6.08 9.51
C THR A 115 -15.64 7.00 9.89
N PHE A 116 -15.73 8.26 9.51
CA PHE A 116 -14.70 9.26 9.83
C PHE A 116 -14.61 9.58 11.33
N SER A 117 -15.75 9.57 12.05
CA SER A 117 -15.75 9.77 13.50
C SER A 117 -15.09 8.63 14.27
N VAL A 118 -15.15 7.40 13.77
CA VAL A 118 -14.43 6.25 14.36
C VAL A 118 -12.92 6.44 14.26
N MET A 119 -12.40 6.87 13.10
CA MET A 119 -10.97 7.10 12.91
C MET A 119 -10.44 8.28 13.74
N ALA A 120 -11.31 9.23 14.10
CA ALA A 120 -10.98 10.34 14.98
C ALA A 120 -11.13 10.02 16.49
N ASP A 121 -11.64 8.86 16.85
CA ASP A 121 -11.97 8.50 18.25
C ASP A 121 -10.71 8.31 19.10
N PRO A 122 -10.67 8.82 20.36
CA PRO A 122 -9.52 8.63 21.27
C PRO A 122 -9.20 7.16 21.59
N SER A 123 -10.17 6.24 21.41
CA SER A 123 -9.96 4.80 21.60
C SER A 123 -9.65 4.05 20.30
N TYR A 124 -9.50 4.75 19.18
CA TYR A 124 -9.17 4.14 17.89
C TYR A 124 -7.73 3.64 17.88
N THR A 125 -7.54 2.38 17.51
CA THR A 125 -6.23 1.69 17.48
C THR A 125 -5.76 1.35 16.07
N GLY A 126 -6.53 1.74 15.05
CA GLY A 126 -6.15 1.56 13.67
C GLY A 126 -5.11 2.60 13.19
N ARG A 127 -4.62 2.41 11.99
CA ARG A 127 -3.51 3.20 11.41
C ARG A 127 -3.94 4.41 10.57
N PHE A 128 -5.25 4.64 10.40
CA PHE A 128 -5.78 5.65 9.46
C PHE A 128 -6.24 6.95 10.13
N SER A 129 -5.73 7.28 11.32
CA SER A 129 -6.06 8.54 11.98
C SER A 129 -5.60 9.78 11.19
N SER A 130 -4.50 9.66 10.43
CA SER A 130 -4.02 10.71 9.52
C SER A 130 -5.00 11.07 8.39
N ASN A 131 -5.94 10.17 8.06
CA ASN A 131 -6.97 10.44 7.07
C ASN A 131 -8.05 11.43 7.57
N VAL A 132 -8.02 11.80 8.84
CA VAL A 132 -9.03 12.65 9.48
C VAL A 132 -8.46 13.75 10.39
N ASP A 133 -7.17 13.71 10.72
CA ASP A 133 -6.55 14.60 11.72
C ASP A 133 -6.47 16.07 11.28
N PHE A 134 -6.57 16.32 9.98
CA PHE A 134 -6.62 17.65 9.38
C PHE A 134 -8.04 18.29 9.38
N LEU A 135 -9.08 17.54 9.79
CA LEU A 135 -10.44 18.06 9.87
C LEU A 135 -10.64 18.97 11.09
N ASN A 136 -11.43 20.02 10.92
CA ASN A 136 -11.77 20.93 12.01
C ASN A 136 -12.39 20.15 13.18
N GLY A 137 -11.93 20.46 14.39
CA GLY A 137 -12.44 19.83 15.62
C GLY A 137 -11.97 18.39 15.85
N TYR A 138 -11.00 17.90 15.05
CA TYR A 138 -10.39 16.58 15.30
C TYR A 138 -9.76 16.52 16.69
N SER A 139 -8.87 17.47 17.03
CA SER A 139 -8.16 17.48 18.32
C SER A 139 -9.12 17.54 19.49
N GLU A 140 -10.11 18.43 19.46
CA GLU A 140 -11.09 18.57 20.52
C GLU A 140 -11.95 17.31 20.68
N TYR A 141 -12.25 16.63 19.57
CA TYR A 141 -12.96 15.36 19.61
C TYR A 141 -12.07 14.24 20.14
N HIS A 142 -10.83 14.13 19.65
CA HIS A 142 -9.86 13.13 20.05
C HIS A 142 -9.47 13.25 21.54
N ASP A 143 -9.25 14.48 22.02
CA ASP A 143 -8.89 14.76 23.42
C ASP A 143 -10.08 14.63 24.40
N GLY A 144 -11.28 14.48 23.87
CA GLY A 144 -12.48 14.26 24.68
C GLY A 144 -13.30 15.54 24.97
N ASP A 145 -12.86 16.70 24.52
CA ASP A 145 -13.44 18.00 24.80
C ASP A 145 -14.70 18.30 23.96
N ALA A 146 -14.86 17.67 22.79
CA ALA A 146 -16.01 17.79 21.92
C ALA A 146 -16.80 16.47 21.82
N LYS A 147 -18.08 16.53 21.51
CA LYS A 147 -18.94 15.35 21.30
C LYS A 147 -18.89 14.82 19.88
N ASP A 148 -18.59 15.69 18.91
CA ASP A 148 -18.55 15.42 17.47
C ASP A 148 -17.33 16.09 16.86
N VAL A 149 -16.84 15.56 15.72
CA VAL A 149 -15.86 16.24 14.88
C VAL A 149 -16.59 17.37 14.14
N SER A 150 -16.34 18.63 14.49
CA SER A 150 -17.05 19.79 13.93
C SER A 150 -16.82 19.97 12.43
N GLY A 151 -15.71 19.43 11.92
CA GLY A 151 -15.37 19.43 10.49
C GLY A 151 -16.19 18.46 9.64
N ILE A 152 -17.13 17.69 10.21
CA ILE A 152 -17.97 16.76 9.44
C ILE A 152 -19.44 17.13 9.62
N GLU A 153 -20.01 17.82 8.63
CA GLU A 153 -21.43 18.19 8.63
C GLU A 153 -22.25 17.27 7.72
N THR A 154 -23.45 16.93 8.17
CA THR A 154 -24.42 16.14 7.41
C THR A 154 -25.77 16.87 7.44
N PRO A 155 -25.94 17.92 6.61
CA PRO A 155 -27.15 18.78 6.65
C PRO A 155 -28.41 18.02 6.24
N ASP A 156 -28.28 16.96 5.47
CA ASP A 156 -29.36 16.03 5.09
C ASP A 156 -28.80 14.62 4.86
N ASP A 157 -29.68 13.63 4.59
CA ASP A 157 -29.32 12.23 4.40
C ASP A 157 -28.38 11.99 3.21
N TYR A 158 -28.21 12.95 2.29
CA TYR A 158 -27.47 12.78 1.04
C TYR A 158 -26.47 13.91 0.77
N THR A 159 -26.11 14.68 1.79
CA THR A 159 -25.08 15.70 1.70
C THR A 159 -24.08 15.54 2.83
N VAL A 160 -22.79 15.54 2.51
CA VAL A 160 -21.70 15.59 3.48
C VAL A 160 -20.81 16.78 3.16
N VAL A 161 -20.47 17.55 4.18
CA VAL A 161 -19.53 18.67 4.07
C VAL A 161 -18.37 18.44 5.01
N PHE A 162 -17.16 18.47 4.45
CA PHE A 162 -15.92 18.42 5.22
C PHE A 162 -15.33 19.82 5.32
N HIS A 163 -14.90 20.21 6.52
CA HIS A 163 -14.22 21.46 6.79
C HIS A 163 -12.83 21.20 7.35
N MET A 164 -11.84 21.85 6.79
CA MET A 164 -10.42 21.74 7.12
C MET A 164 -9.88 23.06 7.63
N ALA A 165 -8.94 23.06 8.56
CA ALA A 165 -8.30 24.26 9.07
C ALA A 165 -7.36 24.92 8.04
N LYS A 166 -6.85 24.10 7.12
CA LYS A 166 -5.97 24.50 6.01
C LYS A 166 -6.31 23.63 4.80
N PRO A 167 -6.07 24.11 3.57
CA PRO A 167 -6.16 23.23 2.41
C PRO A 167 -5.15 22.09 2.53
N LYS A 168 -5.52 20.88 2.11
CA LYS A 168 -4.64 19.72 2.05
C LYS A 168 -4.65 19.18 0.62
N ILE A 169 -3.46 18.95 0.05
CA ILE A 169 -3.28 18.67 -1.38
C ILE A 169 -4.03 17.42 -1.85
N ASP A 170 -4.04 16.38 -1.01
CA ASP A 170 -4.67 15.07 -1.26
C ASP A 170 -6.03 14.90 -0.53
N ALA A 171 -6.61 15.97 0.02
CA ALA A 171 -7.88 15.88 0.77
C ALA A 171 -9.00 15.24 -0.05
N GLU A 172 -9.06 15.53 -1.36
CA GLU A 172 -10.10 14.99 -2.24
C GLU A 172 -9.96 13.46 -2.38
N SER A 173 -8.78 12.96 -2.60
CA SER A 173 -8.51 11.53 -2.67
C SER A 173 -8.64 10.86 -1.31
N THR A 174 -8.03 11.40 -0.26
CA THR A 174 -8.07 10.84 1.10
C THR A 174 -9.50 10.71 1.64
N LEU A 175 -10.31 11.78 1.52
CA LEU A 175 -11.70 11.76 1.98
C LEU A 175 -12.62 11.01 1.03
N GLY A 176 -12.32 11.07 -0.28
CA GLY A 176 -13.15 10.46 -1.32
C GLY A 176 -13.00 8.96 -1.39
N THR A 177 -11.78 8.43 -1.35
CA THR A 177 -11.53 6.99 -1.54
C THR A 177 -11.63 6.17 -0.25
N GLN A 178 -11.73 6.81 0.91
CA GLN A 178 -11.97 6.08 2.16
C GLN A 178 -13.31 5.31 2.08
N GLU A 179 -13.24 4.01 2.21
CA GLU A 179 -14.41 3.14 2.10
C GLU A 179 -15.34 3.30 3.31
N ILE A 180 -16.63 3.32 3.04
CA ILE A 180 -17.67 3.69 4.02
C ILE A 180 -18.30 2.45 4.66
N CYS A 181 -18.32 2.46 5.99
CA CYS A 181 -18.94 1.43 6.81
C CYS A 181 -20.37 1.79 7.23
N SER A 182 -21.22 0.78 7.42
CA SER A 182 -22.59 0.98 7.91
C SER A 182 -22.64 1.40 9.38
N ALA A 183 -23.11 2.58 9.68
CA ALA A 183 -23.32 3.07 11.04
C ALA A 183 -24.24 2.15 11.87
N LYS A 184 -25.21 1.50 11.20
CA LYS A 184 -26.14 0.54 11.82
C LYS A 184 -25.39 -0.69 12.36
N THR A 185 -24.44 -1.22 11.61
CA THR A 185 -23.69 -2.43 11.99
C THR A 185 -22.57 -2.11 12.97
N LEU A 186 -21.87 -1.00 12.80
CA LEU A 186 -20.81 -0.57 13.70
C LEU A 186 -21.30 -0.33 15.12
N LYS A 187 -22.52 0.19 15.29
CA LYS A 187 -23.08 0.57 16.62
C LYS A 187 -22.10 1.39 17.43
N TYR A 188 -21.39 2.27 16.72
CA TYR A 188 -20.32 3.07 17.27
C TYR A 188 -20.80 3.98 18.43
N LYS A 189 -19.95 4.12 19.41
CA LYS A 189 -20.09 5.09 20.52
C LYS A 189 -18.71 5.67 20.83
N LYS A 190 -18.61 6.98 20.91
CA LYS A 190 -17.38 7.68 21.26
C LYS A 190 -16.70 7.08 22.52
N GLY A 191 -15.40 6.91 22.47
CA GLY A 191 -14.58 6.31 23.51
C GLY A 191 -14.74 4.78 23.66
N LYS A 192 -15.39 4.11 22.67
CA LYS A 192 -15.61 2.65 22.69
C LYS A 192 -15.59 2.07 21.27
N THR A 193 -14.43 1.95 20.69
CA THR A 193 -14.25 1.34 19.36
C THR A 193 -14.26 -0.19 19.38
N SER A 194 -14.20 -0.84 20.54
CA SER A 194 -14.20 -2.31 20.64
C SER A 194 -15.40 -3.02 19.99
N ASN A 195 -16.55 -2.34 19.82
CA ASN A 195 -17.67 -2.87 19.05
C ASN A 195 -17.43 -2.81 17.55
N VAL A 196 -16.67 -1.80 17.10
CA VAL A 196 -16.26 -1.63 15.69
C VAL A 196 -15.28 -2.74 15.34
N GLU A 197 -14.26 -2.95 16.15
CA GLU A 197 -13.25 -4.02 15.97
C GLU A 197 -13.87 -5.42 15.87
N LYS A 198 -14.90 -5.70 16.65
CA LYS A 198 -15.64 -6.99 16.57
C LYS A 198 -16.31 -7.23 15.22
N ASN A 199 -16.53 -6.19 14.41
CA ASN A 199 -17.10 -6.33 13.07
C ASN A 199 -16.04 -6.53 11.98
N ASN A 200 -14.74 -6.47 12.30
CA ASN A 200 -13.66 -6.60 11.32
C ASN A 200 -13.74 -7.89 10.50
N SER A 201 -14.18 -9.00 11.13
CA SER A 201 -14.33 -10.29 10.46
C SER A 201 -15.72 -10.54 9.84
N ASN A 202 -16.63 -9.57 9.93
CA ASN A 202 -17.98 -9.67 9.35
C ASN A 202 -18.35 -8.39 8.59
N PRO A 203 -17.69 -8.14 7.45
CA PRO A 203 -17.82 -6.90 6.70
C PRO A 203 -19.22 -6.77 6.07
N ILE A 204 -19.84 -5.59 6.22
CA ILE A 204 -21.10 -5.20 5.62
C ILE A 204 -20.86 -3.90 4.85
N GLY A 205 -20.70 -4.02 3.55
CA GLY A 205 -20.40 -2.89 2.65
C GLY A 205 -21.45 -2.74 1.55
N THR A 206 -21.23 -1.74 0.70
CA THR A 206 -22.05 -1.42 -0.47
C THR A 206 -21.49 -1.99 -1.76
N GLY A 207 -20.30 -2.61 -1.71
CA GLY A 207 -19.57 -3.09 -2.87
C GLY A 207 -20.21 -4.28 -3.59
N PRO A 208 -19.60 -4.70 -4.73
CA PRO A 208 -20.15 -5.70 -5.63
C PRO A 208 -20.24 -7.12 -5.05
N TYR A 209 -19.45 -7.40 -4.03
CA TYR A 209 -19.44 -8.70 -3.35
C TYR A 209 -19.68 -8.57 -1.85
N LYS A 210 -20.09 -9.66 -1.22
CA LYS A 210 -20.24 -9.78 0.24
C LYS A 210 -19.49 -11.01 0.74
N LEU A 211 -18.85 -10.90 1.87
CA LEU A 211 -18.15 -12.02 2.50
C LEU A 211 -19.18 -13.08 2.93
N LYS A 212 -18.95 -14.32 2.52
CA LYS A 212 -19.74 -15.49 2.93
C LYS A 212 -19.07 -16.23 4.07
N SER A 213 -17.78 -16.47 3.97
CA SER A 213 -16.99 -17.15 4.99
C SER A 213 -15.51 -16.82 4.86
N PHE A 214 -14.80 -16.92 5.96
CA PHE A 214 -13.34 -16.83 6.01
C PHE A 214 -12.79 -17.82 7.03
N SER A 215 -11.68 -18.46 6.67
CA SER A 215 -10.78 -19.12 7.61
C SER A 215 -9.35 -19.00 7.10
N LYS A 216 -8.37 -19.04 8.01
CA LYS A 216 -6.95 -18.96 7.61
C LYS A 216 -6.51 -20.13 6.74
N THR A 217 -7.16 -21.28 6.82
CA THR A 217 -6.82 -22.48 6.04
C THR A 217 -7.51 -22.55 4.69
N GLU A 218 -8.73 -22.04 4.57
CA GLU A 218 -9.53 -22.13 3.34
C GLU A 218 -9.54 -20.81 2.56
N GLY A 219 -9.15 -19.70 3.21
CA GLY A 219 -9.21 -18.36 2.65
C GLY A 219 -10.58 -17.71 2.78
N ALA A 220 -10.87 -16.72 1.92
CA ALA A 220 -12.11 -15.97 1.88
C ALA A 220 -13.02 -16.45 0.73
N SER A 221 -14.30 -16.66 1.03
CA SER A 221 -15.35 -16.92 0.05
C SER A 221 -16.29 -15.74 0.00
N LEU A 222 -16.49 -15.16 -1.19
CA LEU A 222 -17.39 -14.04 -1.41
C LEU A 222 -18.46 -14.44 -2.41
N ASP A 223 -19.70 -14.10 -2.11
CA ASP A 223 -20.84 -14.20 -3.04
C ASP A 223 -21.16 -12.81 -3.60
N ARG A 224 -21.71 -12.74 -4.79
CA ARG A 224 -22.18 -11.49 -5.37
C ARG A 224 -23.18 -10.79 -4.43
N ASN A 225 -23.07 -9.48 -4.29
CA ASN A 225 -24.01 -8.69 -3.52
C ASN A 225 -25.24 -8.36 -4.40
N GLU A 226 -26.39 -8.91 -4.06
CA GLU A 226 -27.63 -8.69 -4.78
C GLU A 226 -28.22 -7.29 -4.67
N ASN A 227 -27.72 -6.50 -3.71
CA ASN A 227 -28.11 -5.09 -3.54
C ASN A 227 -27.23 -4.12 -4.33
N PHE A 228 -26.14 -4.60 -4.93
CA PHE A 228 -25.25 -3.79 -5.76
C PHE A 228 -25.82 -3.65 -7.18
N GLU A 229 -25.95 -2.42 -7.65
CA GLU A 229 -26.41 -2.08 -8.99
C GLU A 229 -25.21 -2.02 -9.96
N ALA A 230 -24.86 -3.16 -10.56
CA ALA A 230 -23.82 -3.24 -11.58
C ALA A 230 -24.29 -2.64 -12.90
N LYS A 231 -23.39 -1.95 -13.60
CA LYS A 231 -23.63 -1.61 -15.01
C LYS A 231 -23.63 -2.88 -15.86
N ASP A 232 -24.26 -2.79 -17.03
CA ASP A 232 -24.39 -3.95 -17.93
C ASP A 232 -23.00 -4.47 -18.34
N GLY A 233 -22.76 -5.76 -18.11
CA GLY A 233 -21.48 -6.42 -18.37
C GLY A 233 -20.46 -6.39 -17.24
N GLU A 234 -20.71 -5.65 -16.15
CA GLU A 234 -19.83 -5.64 -14.97
C GLU A 234 -20.17 -6.76 -13.97
N TYR A 235 -19.16 -7.20 -13.20
CA TYR A 235 -19.28 -8.15 -12.07
C TYR A 235 -20.10 -9.43 -12.41
N GLN A 236 -19.80 -10.06 -13.55
CA GLN A 236 -20.49 -11.26 -14.01
C GLN A 236 -20.20 -12.52 -13.16
N ILE A 237 -19.09 -12.53 -12.43
CA ILE A 237 -18.69 -13.63 -11.57
C ILE A 237 -19.65 -13.71 -10.37
N SER A 238 -20.24 -14.87 -10.12
CA SER A 238 -21.19 -15.06 -9.03
C SER A 238 -20.52 -15.35 -7.68
N LYS A 239 -19.28 -15.88 -7.71
CA LYS A 239 -18.52 -16.23 -6.52
C LYS A 239 -17.03 -15.99 -6.71
N ILE A 240 -16.37 -15.42 -5.70
CA ILE A 240 -14.92 -15.30 -5.65
C ILE A 240 -14.40 -16.11 -4.45
N MET A 241 -13.37 -16.91 -4.70
CA MET A 241 -12.60 -17.61 -3.69
C MET A 241 -11.19 -17.03 -3.68
N ILE A 242 -10.75 -16.47 -2.55
CA ILE A 242 -9.38 -16.00 -2.37
C ILE A 242 -8.70 -16.94 -1.39
N LYS A 243 -7.62 -17.60 -1.82
CA LYS A 243 -6.91 -18.59 -0.99
C LYS A 243 -5.41 -18.40 -1.02
N LYS A 244 -4.72 -18.86 0.02
CA LYS A 244 -3.27 -18.91 0.02
C LYS A 244 -2.77 -19.96 -0.98
N THR A 245 -1.71 -19.59 -1.72
CA THR A 245 -0.92 -20.47 -2.58
C THR A 245 0.53 -20.42 -2.14
N GLU A 246 1.32 -21.40 -2.59
CA GLU A 246 2.75 -21.37 -2.40
C GLU A 246 3.43 -20.83 -3.65
N THR A 247 4.39 -19.90 -3.48
CA THR A 247 5.13 -19.24 -4.58
C THR A 247 5.72 -20.23 -5.57
N SER A 248 6.15 -21.39 -5.07
CA SER A 248 6.77 -22.45 -5.89
C SER A 248 5.78 -23.29 -6.71
N THR A 249 4.48 -23.26 -6.40
CA THR A 249 3.46 -24.10 -7.05
C THR A 249 2.39 -23.33 -7.79
N GLU A 250 2.28 -22.01 -7.60
CA GLU A 250 1.17 -21.20 -8.10
C GLU A 250 0.99 -21.26 -9.63
N ILE A 251 2.07 -21.29 -10.42
CA ILE A 251 1.97 -21.43 -11.89
C ILE A 251 1.39 -22.80 -12.25
N LYS A 252 1.76 -23.88 -11.55
CA LYS A 252 1.17 -25.21 -11.77
C LYS A 252 -0.29 -25.25 -11.33
N GLU A 253 -0.65 -24.49 -10.30
CA GLU A 253 -2.05 -24.39 -9.85
C GLU A 253 -2.90 -23.66 -10.89
N LEU A 254 -2.35 -22.63 -11.56
CA LEU A 254 -2.99 -22.01 -12.73
C LEU A 254 -3.13 -23.00 -13.90
N GLU A 255 -2.04 -23.69 -14.25
CA GLU A 255 -2.02 -24.65 -15.38
C GLU A 255 -3.05 -25.78 -15.22
N ASN A 256 -3.28 -26.24 -13.99
CA ASN A 256 -4.22 -27.34 -13.73
C ASN A 256 -5.63 -26.85 -13.32
N GLY A 257 -5.87 -25.53 -13.29
CA GLY A 257 -7.16 -24.93 -12.93
C GLY A 257 -7.54 -25.02 -11.47
N THR A 258 -6.57 -25.23 -10.56
CA THR A 258 -6.80 -25.16 -9.10
C THR A 258 -7.04 -23.71 -8.66
N ILE A 259 -6.40 -22.76 -9.32
CA ILE A 259 -6.66 -21.32 -9.27
C ILE A 259 -6.85 -20.79 -10.68
N ASP A 260 -7.58 -19.69 -10.81
CA ASP A 260 -7.90 -19.05 -12.08
C ASP A 260 -7.10 -17.77 -12.30
N TYR A 261 -6.60 -17.14 -11.22
CA TYR A 261 -5.95 -15.85 -11.30
C TYR A 261 -4.92 -15.68 -10.17
N ILE A 262 -3.78 -15.07 -10.51
CA ILE A 262 -2.77 -14.59 -9.56
C ILE A 262 -2.57 -13.10 -9.83
N PRO A 263 -2.84 -12.22 -8.86
CA PRO A 263 -2.51 -10.79 -8.96
C PRO A 263 -1.04 -10.54 -8.66
N ASP A 264 -0.53 -9.39 -9.09
CA ASP A 264 0.72 -8.76 -8.63
C ASP A 264 1.97 -9.65 -8.75
N VAL A 265 2.08 -10.41 -9.85
CA VAL A 265 3.29 -11.22 -10.11
C VAL A 265 4.42 -10.31 -10.54
N VAL A 266 5.47 -10.23 -9.71
CA VAL A 266 6.69 -9.45 -9.97
C VAL A 266 7.91 -10.36 -10.26
N ASP A 267 7.80 -11.67 -10.12
CA ASP A 267 8.86 -12.63 -10.39
C ASP A 267 9.10 -12.78 -11.89
N ALA A 268 10.27 -12.32 -12.35
CA ALA A 268 10.64 -12.37 -13.75
C ALA A 268 10.69 -13.80 -14.33
N ASN A 269 11.06 -14.82 -13.53
CA ASN A 269 11.11 -16.20 -14.00
C ASN A 269 9.71 -16.73 -14.28
N LYS A 270 8.74 -16.41 -13.42
CA LYS A 270 7.33 -16.78 -13.60
C LYS A 270 6.75 -16.08 -14.82
N ILE A 271 6.97 -14.77 -14.92
CA ILE A 271 6.53 -13.94 -16.06
C ILE A 271 7.10 -14.53 -17.37
N ASN A 272 8.40 -14.78 -17.42
CA ASN A 272 9.06 -15.36 -18.60
C ASN A 272 8.56 -16.78 -18.91
N THR A 273 8.27 -17.59 -17.89
CA THR A 273 7.71 -18.94 -18.06
C THR A 273 6.34 -18.87 -18.72
N VAL A 274 5.44 -18.05 -18.19
CA VAL A 274 4.07 -17.87 -18.76
C VAL A 274 4.15 -17.28 -20.18
N ALA A 275 5.04 -16.31 -20.42
CA ALA A 275 5.21 -15.71 -21.75
C ALA A 275 5.70 -16.69 -22.81
N LYS A 276 6.48 -17.71 -22.43
CA LYS A 276 7.00 -18.76 -23.33
C LYS A 276 5.97 -19.87 -23.60
N ASP A 277 5.18 -20.24 -22.60
CA ASP A 277 4.27 -21.39 -22.64
C ASP A 277 2.86 -21.05 -23.13
N LYS A 278 2.78 -20.38 -24.28
CA LYS A 278 1.48 -19.94 -24.89
C LYS A 278 0.50 -21.09 -25.15
N ASP A 279 0.97 -22.32 -25.28
CA ASP A 279 0.15 -23.49 -25.57
C ASP A 279 -0.62 -24.02 -24.34
N LYS A 280 -0.32 -23.53 -23.14
CA LYS A 280 -0.98 -23.92 -21.89
C LYS A 280 -2.28 -23.13 -21.60
N GLY A 281 -2.64 -22.19 -22.48
CA GLY A 281 -3.87 -21.41 -22.35
C GLY A 281 -3.83 -20.35 -21.24
N LEU A 282 -2.66 -20.05 -20.66
CA LEU A 282 -2.46 -18.96 -19.73
C LEU A 282 -2.37 -17.62 -20.49
N THR A 283 -2.95 -16.60 -19.93
CA THR A 283 -2.83 -15.22 -20.40
C THR A 283 -2.21 -14.35 -19.33
N MET A 284 -1.51 -13.31 -19.75
CA MET A 284 -0.86 -12.36 -18.87
C MET A 284 -1.16 -10.95 -19.35
N ASP A 285 -1.42 -10.06 -18.42
CA ASP A 285 -1.51 -8.62 -18.66
C ASP A 285 -0.56 -7.90 -17.69
N SER A 286 -0.16 -6.67 -18.02
CA SER A 286 0.77 -5.90 -17.21
C SER A 286 0.31 -4.45 -17.07
N TYR A 287 0.59 -3.86 -15.93
CA TYR A 287 0.27 -2.48 -15.62
C TYR A 287 1.42 -1.85 -14.81
N PRO A 288 1.59 -0.51 -14.85
CA PRO A 288 2.52 0.17 -13.98
C PRO A 288 2.14 -0.05 -12.52
N SER A 289 3.10 -0.45 -11.70
CA SER A 289 2.88 -0.60 -10.26
C SER A 289 3.10 0.75 -9.56
N ASP A 290 2.29 1.02 -8.56
CA ASP A 290 2.44 2.10 -7.58
C ASP A 290 3.23 1.67 -6.35
N ARG A 291 3.83 0.48 -6.41
CA ARG A 291 4.58 -0.11 -5.33
C ARG A 291 6.06 0.20 -5.44
N GLU A 292 6.64 0.58 -4.30
CA GLU A 292 8.07 0.68 -4.10
C GLU A 292 8.55 -0.25 -3.00
N ASP A 293 9.73 -0.83 -3.20
CA ASP A 293 10.40 -1.64 -2.19
C ASP A 293 11.60 -0.86 -1.61
N PHE A 294 11.70 -0.85 -0.28
CA PHE A 294 12.68 -0.05 0.45
C PHE A 294 13.62 -0.92 1.28
N LEU A 295 14.85 -0.45 1.42
CA LEU A 295 15.75 -0.86 2.49
C LEU A 295 15.62 0.14 3.65
N PHE A 296 14.77 -0.15 4.61
CA PHE A 296 14.66 0.66 5.84
C PHE A 296 15.89 0.50 6.70
N MET A 297 16.57 1.58 7.00
CA MET A 297 17.75 1.62 7.85
C MET A 297 17.37 2.18 9.23
N ASN A 298 17.52 1.36 10.26
CA ASN A 298 17.14 1.69 11.62
C ASN A 298 18.08 2.76 12.21
N THR A 299 17.56 3.98 12.40
CA THR A 299 18.36 5.10 12.91
C THR A 299 18.46 5.12 14.44
N ALA A 300 17.72 4.28 15.15
CA ALA A 300 17.65 4.28 16.61
C ALA A 300 18.54 3.22 17.27
N ALA A 301 19.05 2.23 16.53
CA ALA A 301 19.90 1.18 17.06
C ALA A 301 20.96 0.71 16.06
N GLY A 302 21.98 0.01 16.54
CA GLY A 302 23.01 -0.63 15.74
C GLY A 302 23.91 0.34 14.96
N ALA A 303 24.57 -0.18 13.92
CA ALA A 303 25.51 0.60 13.11
C ALA A 303 24.84 1.68 12.26
N CYS A 304 23.57 1.48 11.90
CA CYS A 304 22.79 2.44 11.10
C CYS A 304 22.40 3.72 11.84
N GLN A 305 22.71 3.85 13.16
CA GLN A 305 22.64 5.14 13.85
C GLN A 305 23.63 6.15 13.25
N ASP A 306 24.80 5.68 12.79
CA ASP A 306 25.79 6.53 12.11
C ASP A 306 25.32 6.82 10.68
N GLN A 307 25.12 8.10 10.37
CA GLN A 307 24.71 8.54 9.02
C GLN A 307 25.71 8.11 7.94
N ALA A 308 27.01 8.12 8.26
CA ALA A 308 28.05 7.70 7.33
C ALA A 308 27.89 6.24 6.94
N VAL A 309 27.47 5.37 7.87
CA VAL A 309 27.17 3.97 7.58
C VAL A 309 25.99 3.87 6.61
N ARG A 310 24.89 4.58 6.87
CA ARG A 310 23.72 4.54 5.97
C ARG A 310 24.06 5.02 4.55
N GLN A 311 24.82 6.11 4.45
CA GLN A 311 25.26 6.63 3.15
C GLN A 311 26.21 5.66 2.44
N ALA A 312 27.14 5.05 3.15
CA ALA A 312 28.07 4.07 2.59
C ALA A 312 27.34 2.82 2.08
N LEU A 313 26.36 2.31 2.84
CA LEU A 313 25.53 1.17 2.40
C LEU A 313 24.73 1.52 1.14
N ALA A 314 24.23 2.75 1.02
CA ALA A 314 23.51 3.20 -0.16
C ALA A 314 24.41 3.31 -1.41
N TYR A 315 25.62 3.88 -1.28
CA TYR A 315 26.60 3.91 -2.39
C TYR A 315 27.17 2.53 -2.71
N GLY A 316 27.22 1.63 -1.72
CA GLY A 316 27.79 0.29 -1.84
C GLY A 316 26.80 -0.77 -2.32
N PHE A 317 25.63 -0.41 -2.79
CA PHE A 317 24.63 -1.33 -3.35
C PHE A 317 24.30 -0.99 -4.80
N ASP A 318 24.63 -1.92 -5.72
CA ASP A 318 24.33 -1.80 -7.15
C ASP A 318 22.86 -2.15 -7.44
N ARG A 319 21.99 -1.15 -7.26
CA ARG A 319 20.55 -1.30 -7.48
C ARG A 319 20.19 -1.61 -8.94
N GLU A 320 20.96 -1.08 -9.88
CA GLU A 320 20.75 -1.33 -11.31
C GLU A 320 21.04 -2.79 -11.66
N SER A 321 22.20 -3.33 -11.23
CA SER A 321 22.53 -4.73 -11.40
C SER A 321 21.56 -5.67 -10.66
N TYR A 322 21.02 -5.25 -9.49
CA TYR A 322 19.98 -6.02 -8.80
C TYR A 322 18.71 -6.11 -9.65
N ILE A 323 18.23 -4.99 -10.17
CA ILE A 323 17.04 -4.94 -11.02
C ILE A 323 17.25 -5.76 -12.29
N GLU A 324 18.37 -5.58 -12.97
CA GLU A 324 18.70 -6.38 -14.15
C GLU A 324 18.79 -7.89 -13.87
N SER A 325 19.29 -8.28 -12.70
CA SER A 325 19.43 -9.69 -12.33
C SER A 325 18.11 -10.33 -11.93
N TYR A 326 17.32 -9.65 -11.10
CA TYR A 326 16.07 -10.19 -10.57
C TYR A 326 14.89 -10.01 -11.53
N TYR A 327 14.74 -8.81 -12.14
CA TYR A 327 13.65 -8.49 -13.04
C TYR A 327 14.01 -8.64 -14.52
N LYS A 328 14.93 -9.54 -14.86
CA LYS A 328 15.31 -9.79 -16.25
C LYS A 328 14.16 -10.38 -17.04
N LEU A 329 13.37 -9.49 -17.66
CA LEU A 329 12.30 -9.88 -18.57
C LEU A 329 12.86 -10.16 -19.97
N ASP A 330 12.35 -11.19 -20.63
CA ASP A 330 12.64 -11.48 -22.04
C ASP A 330 12.02 -10.45 -22.98
N ASP A 331 11.03 -9.69 -22.50
CA ASP A 331 10.43 -8.56 -23.22
C ASP A 331 11.38 -7.33 -23.11
N LYS A 332 11.99 -6.99 -24.23
CA LYS A 332 12.91 -5.86 -24.33
C LYS A 332 12.25 -4.49 -24.16
N ASP A 333 10.92 -4.43 -24.28
CA ASP A 333 10.16 -3.18 -24.10
C ASP A 333 9.73 -2.97 -22.63
N ALA A 334 9.86 -3.97 -21.76
CA ALA A 334 9.62 -3.84 -20.33
C ALA A 334 10.75 -3.00 -19.70
N LYS A 335 10.40 -1.83 -19.21
CA LYS A 335 11.31 -0.96 -18.48
C LYS A 335 11.06 -1.10 -16.99
N LEU A 336 12.08 -1.53 -16.29
CA LEU A 336 12.13 -1.55 -14.84
C LEU A 336 13.02 -0.37 -14.40
N ALA A 337 12.63 0.29 -13.32
CA ALA A 337 13.39 1.39 -12.77
C ALA A 337 13.53 1.23 -11.25
N TYR A 338 14.66 1.65 -10.71
CA TYR A 338 14.75 1.92 -9.27
C TYR A 338 14.36 3.38 -9.00
N VAL A 339 13.87 3.65 -7.80
CA VAL A 339 13.54 5.02 -7.38
C VAL A 339 14.82 5.69 -6.88
N PRO A 340 15.28 6.76 -7.55
CA PRO A 340 16.53 7.42 -7.16
C PRO A 340 16.41 8.21 -5.84
N GLY A 341 15.18 8.53 -5.39
CA GLY A 341 14.89 9.27 -4.17
C GLY A 341 13.58 8.82 -3.55
N MET A 342 13.16 9.50 -2.48
CA MET A 342 11.89 9.25 -1.79
C MET A 342 10.76 9.99 -2.49
N PHE A 343 10.33 9.49 -3.62
CA PHE A 343 9.14 9.95 -4.32
C PHE A 343 8.13 8.82 -4.38
N GLY A 344 7.65 8.40 -3.21
CA GLY A 344 6.57 7.44 -3.13
C GLY A 344 5.35 7.99 -3.83
N ASN A 345 5.07 7.50 -5.03
CA ASN A 345 3.92 7.91 -5.81
C ASN A 345 3.71 6.98 -6.99
N SER A 346 2.52 6.99 -7.54
CA SER A 346 2.23 6.35 -8.81
C SER A 346 3.14 6.89 -9.91
N VAL A 347 3.71 6.00 -10.72
CA VAL A 347 4.52 6.37 -11.90
C VAL A 347 3.77 7.24 -12.91
N SER A 348 2.45 7.32 -12.82
CA SER A 348 1.57 8.18 -13.61
C SER A 348 1.24 9.51 -12.92
N GLY A 349 1.60 9.69 -11.65
CA GLY A 349 1.35 10.90 -10.89
C GLY A 349 2.27 12.07 -11.23
N ALA A 350 2.13 13.16 -10.49
CA ALA A 350 2.87 14.40 -10.69
C ALA A 350 4.39 14.22 -10.63
N ASN A 351 4.87 13.29 -9.80
CA ASN A 351 6.29 12.98 -9.63
C ASN A 351 6.79 11.87 -10.56
N GLY A 352 5.97 11.40 -11.50
CA GLY A 352 6.31 10.24 -12.34
C GLY A 352 7.61 10.39 -13.13
N ALA A 353 7.96 11.59 -13.59
CA ALA A 353 9.21 11.86 -14.29
C ALA A 353 10.44 11.64 -13.39
N TYR A 354 10.38 12.05 -12.12
CA TYR A 354 11.44 11.83 -11.13
C TYR A 354 11.55 10.34 -10.75
N ILE A 355 10.43 9.68 -10.56
CA ILE A 355 10.37 8.25 -10.24
C ILE A 355 11.00 7.41 -11.36
N ARG A 356 10.73 7.77 -12.61
CA ARG A 356 11.32 7.09 -13.76
C ARG A 356 12.77 7.51 -14.05
N GLY A 357 13.33 8.44 -13.27
CA GLY A 357 14.69 8.98 -13.48
C GLY A 357 14.83 9.84 -14.74
N GLU A 358 13.73 10.32 -15.31
CA GLU A 358 13.71 11.22 -16.46
C GLU A 358 14.08 12.66 -16.07
N GLU A 359 13.77 13.05 -14.84
CA GLU A 359 14.11 14.32 -14.23
C GLU A 359 14.83 14.10 -12.89
N LYS A 360 15.65 15.06 -12.49
CA LYS A 360 16.37 15.07 -11.20
C LYS A 360 16.05 16.35 -10.44
N VAL A 361 15.93 16.22 -9.11
CA VAL A 361 15.76 17.37 -8.22
C VAL A 361 17.09 18.05 -8.01
N ASP A 362 17.17 19.35 -8.29
CA ASP A 362 18.37 20.16 -8.08
C ASP A 362 18.78 20.16 -6.60
N GLY A 363 20.06 19.86 -6.35
CA GLY A 363 20.61 19.81 -5.00
C GLY A 363 20.36 18.51 -4.24
N ALA A 364 19.57 17.58 -4.77
CA ALA A 364 19.39 16.27 -4.16
C ALA A 364 20.63 15.37 -4.35
N THR A 365 20.94 14.56 -3.33
CA THR A 365 21.99 13.55 -3.42
C THR A 365 21.42 12.28 -3.98
N TYR A 366 21.96 11.83 -5.12
CA TYR A 366 21.65 10.54 -5.73
C TYR A 366 22.78 9.56 -5.38
N TYR A 367 22.43 8.40 -4.85
CA TYR A 367 23.35 7.37 -4.40
C TYR A 367 23.65 6.39 -5.56
N ASP A 368 24.29 6.86 -6.62
CA ASP A 368 24.78 6.00 -7.70
C ASP A 368 25.85 5.06 -7.14
N TYR A 369 25.89 3.82 -7.63
CA TYR A 369 26.81 2.80 -7.13
C TYR A 369 28.27 3.25 -7.25
N ASP A 370 28.94 3.38 -6.09
CA ASP A 370 30.33 3.83 -5.99
C ASP A 370 30.99 3.26 -4.72
N VAL A 371 31.63 2.12 -4.88
CA VAL A 371 32.29 1.40 -3.78
C VAL A 371 33.43 2.20 -3.15
N GLU A 372 34.19 2.95 -3.97
CA GLU A 372 35.31 3.72 -3.45
C GLU A 372 34.85 4.93 -2.64
N LYS A 373 33.77 5.57 -3.08
CA LYS A 373 33.12 6.63 -2.30
C LYS A 373 32.52 6.10 -1.01
N ALA A 374 31.89 4.92 -1.03
CA ALA A 374 31.38 4.26 0.15
C ALA A 374 32.49 3.98 1.18
N LYS A 375 33.63 3.45 0.75
CA LYS A 375 34.81 3.21 1.60
C LYS A 375 35.35 4.51 2.18
N GLN A 376 35.49 5.55 1.34
CA GLN A 376 35.97 6.85 1.79
C GLN A 376 35.06 7.47 2.87
N ILE A 377 33.73 7.38 2.72
CA ILE A 377 32.78 7.88 3.73
C ILE A 377 33.00 7.15 5.06
N LEU A 378 33.20 5.83 5.04
CA LEU A 378 33.47 5.06 6.25
C LEU A 378 34.81 5.42 6.88
N ASP A 379 35.87 5.59 6.06
CA ASP A 379 37.21 5.98 6.52
C ASP A 379 37.17 7.36 7.19
N ASP A 380 36.51 8.35 6.56
CA ASP A 380 36.37 9.72 7.08
C ASP A 380 35.56 9.76 8.38
N ALA A 381 34.61 8.83 8.54
CA ALA A 381 33.82 8.66 9.77
C ALA A 381 34.54 7.88 10.88
N GLY A 382 35.76 7.37 10.62
CA GLY A 382 36.57 6.65 11.59
C GLY A 382 36.31 5.14 11.68
N TRP A 383 35.57 4.56 10.73
CA TRP A 383 35.37 3.14 10.59
C TRP A 383 36.59 2.51 9.89
N THR A 384 37.57 2.01 10.67
CA THR A 384 38.83 1.46 10.17
C THR A 384 38.73 -0.06 9.94
N VAL A 385 39.43 -0.58 8.92
CA VAL A 385 39.44 -2.02 8.62
C VAL A 385 40.27 -2.77 9.67
N GLY A 386 39.62 -3.71 10.36
CA GLY A 386 40.27 -4.59 11.35
C GLY A 386 41.09 -5.72 10.69
N SER A 387 41.79 -6.48 11.53
CA SER A 387 42.65 -7.57 11.07
C SER A 387 41.91 -8.75 10.41
N ASP A 388 40.63 -8.86 10.63
CA ASP A 388 39.71 -9.84 10.03
C ASP A 388 38.98 -9.30 8.79
N GLY A 389 39.34 -8.10 8.35
CA GLY A 389 38.72 -7.45 7.19
C GLY A 389 37.40 -6.73 7.50
N ILE A 390 36.87 -6.86 8.71
CA ILE A 390 35.66 -6.14 9.13
C ILE A 390 36.05 -4.77 9.70
N ARG A 391 35.32 -3.74 9.33
CA ARG A 391 35.53 -2.39 9.87
C ARG A 391 35.10 -2.32 11.34
N GLU A 392 35.81 -1.48 12.09
CA GLU A 392 35.53 -1.20 13.50
C GLU A 392 35.71 0.26 13.83
N LYS A 393 34.91 0.74 14.78
CA LYS A 393 34.96 2.09 15.35
C LYS A 393 34.64 2.01 16.84
N ASP A 394 35.46 2.62 17.68
CA ASP A 394 35.31 2.64 19.17
C ASP A 394 35.14 1.23 19.78
N GLY A 395 35.79 0.22 19.20
CA GLY A 395 35.74 -1.17 19.66
C GLY A 395 34.46 -1.93 19.20
N GLN A 396 33.65 -1.32 18.40
CA GLN A 396 32.44 -1.97 17.80
C GLN A 396 32.70 -2.33 16.34
N LYS A 397 32.38 -3.58 15.95
CA LYS A 397 32.44 -4.03 14.57
C LYS A 397 31.25 -3.49 13.77
N LEU A 398 31.51 -3.16 12.50
CA LEU A 398 30.47 -2.79 11.56
C LEU A 398 29.70 -4.07 11.14
N SER A 399 28.68 -4.38 11.92
CA SER A 399 27.80 -5.52 11.68
C SER A 399 26.40 -5.02 11.33
N ILE A 400 25.82 -5.61 10.30
CA ILE A 400 24.46 -5.30 9.81
C ILE A 400 23.57 -6.53 9.91
N LYS A 401 22.55 -6.46 10.73
CA LYS A 401 21.48 -7.45 10.86
C LYS A 401 20.38 -7.09 9.85
N PHE A 402 20.33 -7.85 8.77
CA PHE A 402 19.34 -7.68 7.73
C PHE A 402 18.11 -8.54 8.01
N LEU A 403 16.93 -7.92 8.10
CA LEU A 403 15.66 -8.58 8.37
C LEU A 403 14.78 -8.54 7.11
N ALA A 404 14.31 -9.69 6.65
CA ALA A 404 13.45 -9.78 5.47
C ALA A 404 12.42 -10.92 5.57
N THR A 405 11.44 -10.89 4.68
CA THR A 405 10.44 -11.94 4.55
C THR A 405 11.07 -13.18 3.91
N LYS A 406 10.91 -14.35 4.54
CA LYS A 406 11.28 -15.63 3.94
C LYS A 406 10.37 -15.97 2.75
N GLU A 407 10.85 -16.86 1.87
CA GLU A 407 10.09 -17.34 0.70
C GLU A 407 9.65 -16.22 -0.26
N LYS A 408 10.32 -15.06 -0.21
CA LYS A 408 10.19 -14.01 -1.21
C LYS A 408 11.32 -14.18 -2.23
N ASP A 409 10.97 -14.50 -3.47
CA ASP A 409 11.94 -14.82 -4.54
C ASP A 409 13.01 -13.74 -4.72
N ALA A 410 12.66 -12.46 -4.49
CA ALA A 410 13.60 -11.36 -4.51
C ALA A 410 14.78 -11.54 -3.54
N MET A 411 14.58 -12.23 -2.42
CA MET A 411 15.61 -12.44 -1.41
C MET A 411 16.71 -13.40 -1.89
N ASP A 412 16.40 -14.32 -2.80
CA ASP A 412 17.38 -15.25 -3.38
C ASP A 412 18.43 -14.51 -4.23
N THR A 413 18.09 -13.32 -4.74
CA THR A 413 19.02 -12.45 -5.46
C THR A 413 19.60 -11.37 -4.55
N LEU A 414 18.76 -10.68 -3.76
CA LEU A 414 19.15 -9.52 -2.96
C LEU A 414 20.15 -9.89 -1.86
N ILE A 415 19.89 -10.94 -1.08
CA ILE A 415 20.75 -11.32 0.06
C ILE A 415 22.18 -11.64 -0.37
N PRO A 416 22.44 -12.49 -1.39
CA PRO A 416 23.79 -12.74 -1.87
C PRO A 416 24.49 -11.49 -2.41
N MET A 417 23.76 -10.58 -3.07
CA MET A 417 24.34 -9.32 -3.58
C MET A 417 24.76 -8.43 -2.42
N LEU A 418 23.86 -8.15 -1.45
CA LEU A 418 24.19 -7.34 -0.27
C LEU A 418 25.34 -7.94 0.53
N GLN A 419 25.36 -9.27 0.70
CA GLN A 419 26.44 -9.95 1.41
C GLN A 419 27.80 -9.75 0.73
N LYS A 420 27.84 -9.82 -0.61
CA LYS A 420 29.06 -9.60 -1.38
C LYS A 420 29.46 -8.12 -1.34
N GLU A 421 28.57 -7.25 -1.76
CA GLU A 421 28.87 -5.81 -1.99
C GLU A 421 29.16 -5.07 -0.69
N TRP A 422 28.36 -5.28 0.35
CA TRP A 422 28.64 -4.69 1.67
C TRP A 422 29.82 -5.38 2.35
N GLY A 423 30.05 -6.68 2.07
CA GLY A 423 31.29 -7.36 2.48
C GLY A 423 32.55 -6.71 1.93
N GLU A 424 32.54 -6.20 0.69
CA GLU A 424 33.63 -5.45 0.06
C GLU A 424 33.92 -4.10 0.77
N LEU A 425 32.91 -3.56 1.48
CA LEU A 425 33.07 -2.38 2.35
C LEU A 425 33.63 -2.71 3.73
N GLY A 426 33.79 -3.99 4.06
CA GLY A 426 34.18 -4.43 5.40
C GLY A 426 33.02 -4.55 6.40
N VAL A 427 31.82 -4.86 5.91
CA VAL A 427 30.62 -5.07 6.75
C VAL A 427 30.47 -6.56 7.08
N ASP A 428 30.24 -6.89 8.35
CA ASP A 428 29.80 -8.22 8.79
C ASP A 428 28.28 -8.32 8.61
N PHE A 429 27.85 -8.83 7.45
CA PHE A 429 26.44 -8.92 7.06
C PHE A 429 25.79 -10.21 7.57
N LYS A 430 24.64 -10.07 8.23
CA LYS A 430 23.87 -11.19 8.80
C LYS A 430 22.40 -11.11 8.37
N ALA A 431 21.99 -11.99 7.48
CA ALA A 431 20.60 -12.07 7.06
C ALA A 431 19.78 -12.94 8.03
N ASN A 432 18.59 -12.46 8.39
CA ASN A 432 17.57 -13.17 9.13
C ASN A 432 16.25 -13.05 8.36
N THR A 433 15.63 -14.17 8.00
CA THR A 433 14.37 -14.19 7.28
C THR A 433 13.27 -14.79 8.13
N MET A 434 12.11 -14.17 8.16
CA MET A 434 10.94 -14.56 8.95
C MET A 434 9.67 -14.53 8.11
N GLU A 435 8.57 -15.05 8.64
CA GLU A 435 7.23 -14.83 8.06
C GLU A 435 6.91 -13.34 7.97
N PHE A 436 6.20 -12.93 6.91
CA PHE A 436 5.89 -11.52 6.62
C PHE A 436 5.29 -10.79 7.83
N ASN A 437 4.23 -11.35 8.43
CA ASN A 437 3.60 -10.70 9.59
C ASN A 437 4.53 -10.61 10.81
N THR A 438 5.48 -11.52 10.93
CA THR A 438 6.50 -11.46 11.99
C THR A 438 7.52 -10.35 11.70
N VAL A 439 7.92 -10.16 10.44
CA VAL A 439 8.78 -9.03 10.06
C VAL A 439 8.11 -7.72 10.40
N ILE A 440 6.86 -7.52 9.97
CA ILE A 440 6.09 -6.29 10.27
C ILE A 440 5.99 -6.05 11.79
N ALA A 441 5.61 -7.07 12.56
CA ALA A 441 5.54 -6.96 14.02
C ALA A 441 6.88 -6.59 14.64
N THR A 442 7.99 -7.18 14.15
CA THR A 442 9.34 -6.93 14.69
C THR A 442 9.81 -5.50 14.40
N VAL A 443 9.60 -5.00 13.17
CA VAL A 443 10.04 -3.64 12.82
C VAL A 443 9.19 -2.55 13.50
N ALA A 444 7.92 -2.86 13.81
CA ALA A 444 7.01 -1.96 14.51
C ALA A 444 7.22 -1.94 16.03
N ASP A 445 7.82 -2.98 16.60
CA ASP A 445 8.00 -3.11 18.05
C ASP A 445 9.25 -2.33 18.54
N ASP A 446 9.04 -1.33 19.39
CA ASP A 446 10.13 -0.56 20.00
C ASP A 446 11.00 -1.40 20.93
N SER A 447 10.48 -2.48 21.50
CA SER A 447 11.26 -3.40 22.34
C SER A 447 12.23 -4.26 21.52
N ALA A 448 11.97 -4.46 20.22
CA ALA A 448 12.79 -5.20 19.25
C ALA A 448 13.74 -4.28 18.44
N VAL A 449 13.86 -3.00 18.79
CA VAL A 449 14.67 -2.02 18.07
C VAL A 449 16.13 -2.46 17.85
N GLY A 450 16.71 -3.22 18.78
CA GLY A 450 18.07 -3.76 18.68
C GLY A 450 18.22 -5.06 17.89
N ASP A 451 17.14 -5.63 17.39
CA ASP A 451 17.17 -6.96 16.75
C ASP A 451 17.48 -6.90 15.24
N TRP A 452 17.38 -5.72 14.64
CA TRP A 452 17.62 -5.49 13.22
C TRP A 452 18.26 -4.11 12.97
N ASP A 453 19.02 -4.00 11.88
CA ASP A 453 19.66 -2.76 11.40
C ASP A 453 19.07 -2.30 10.08
N VAL A 454 18.80 -3.24 9.16
CA VAL A 454 18.19 -2.97 7.85
C VAL A 454 17.07 -3.96 7.60
N SER A 455 15.93 -3.48 7.11
CA SER A 455 14.80 -4.34 6.72
C SER A 455 14.33 -4.03 5.30
N TYR A 456 13.95 -5.08 4.54
CA TYR A 456 13.37 -4.95 3.21
C TYR A 456 11.86 -5.07 3.29
N LEU A 457 11.15 -4.00 2.92
CA LEU A 457 9.70 -3.93 2.90
C LEU A 457 9.22 -3.14 1.68
N GLY A 458 8.09 -3.52 1.12
CA GLY A 458 7.42 -2.81 0.05
C GLY A 458 6.15 -2.12 0.52
N PHE A 459 5.85 -0.97 -0.08
CA PHE A 459 4.63 -0.20 0.14
C PHE A 459 4.00 0.18 -1.19
N SER A 460 2.68 0.24 -1.23
CA SER A 460 1.93 0.80 -2.34
C SER A 460 1.46 2.19 -1.98
N PHE A 461 1.52 3.09 -2.93
CA PHE A 461 1.12 4.48 -2.82
C PHE A 461 -0.11 4.72 -3.70
N GLY A 462 -1.17 5.25 -3.13
CA GLY A 462 -2.47 5.33 -3.81
C GLY A 462 -2.80 6.70 -4.37
N SER A 463 -2.19 7.76 -3.84
CA SER A 463 -2.48 9.12 -4.27
C SER A 463 -1.55 9.59 -5.39
N PRO A 464 -2.06 9.99 -6.55
CA PRO A 464 -1.24 10.63 -7.58
C PRO A 464 -0.91 12.10 -7.28
N GLU A 465 -1.53 12.73 -6.29
CA GLU A 465 -1.38 14.14 -5.95
C GLU A 465 -0.29 14.40 -4.91
N ASP A 466 -0.02 13.43 -4.04
CA ASP A 466 0.96 13.54 -2.96
C ASP A 466 2.02 12.44 -3.07
N THR A 467 3.18 12.68 -2.50
CA THR A 467 4.25 11.68 -2.41
C THR A 467 3.91 10.54 -1.44
N GLU A 468 2.96 10.77 -0.53
CA GLU A 468 2.53 9.81 0.50
C GLU A 468 3.67 9.21 1.34
N VAL A 469 4.83 9.88 1.40
CA VAL A 469 5.98 9.34 2.15
C VAL A 469 5.99 9.78 3.62
N ASP A 470 5.15 10.71 4.00
CA ASP A 470 5.08 11.26 5.37
C ASP A 470 4.85 10.16 6.42
N TYR A 471 3.93 9.22 6.18
CA TYR A 471 3.70 8.11 7.11
C TYR A 471 4.90 7.15 7.26
N LEU A 472 5.88 7.18 6.32
CA LEU A 472 7.11 6.37 6.37
C LEU A 472 8.29 7.10 7.01
N ILE A 473 8.40 8.43 6.82
CA ILE A 473 9.62 9.17 7.19
C ILE A 473 9.39 10.33 8.16
N GLN A 474 8.15 10.82 8.33
CA GLN A 474 7.84 11.81 9.36
C GLN A 474 8.12 11.24 10.77
N SER A 475 8.61 12.06 11.68
CA SER A 475 9.00 11.62 13.05
C SER A 475 7.89 10.88 13.80
N LYS A 476 6.62 11.18 13.50
CA LYS A 476 5.43 10.52 14.06
C LYS A 476 4.70 9.62 13.06
N GLY A 477 5.29 9.36 11.90
CA GLY A 477 4.71 8.52 10.87
C GLY A 477 4.43 7.10 11.40
N VAL A 478 3.25 6.58 11.14
CA VAL A 478 2.79 5.29 11.68
C VAL A 478 3.62 4.10 11.19
N ASN A 479 4.29 4.23 10.06
CA ASN A 479 5.19 3.23 9.49
C ASN A 479 6.64 3.75 9.41
N ASN A 480 7.00 4.75 10.22
CA ASN A 480 8.39 5.19 10.35
C ASN A 480 9.24 4.11 11.05
N PHE A 481 9.34 2.95 10.41
CA PHE A 481 10.13 1.81 10.93
C PHE A 481 11.61 2.13 11.05
N ALA A 482 12.12 3.05 10.22
CA ALA A 482 13.48 3.58 10.35
C ALA A 482 13.70 4.38 11.65
N ARG A 483 12.63 4.77 12.33
CA ARG A 483 12.65 5.61 13.55
C ARG A 483 13.40 6.94 13.37
N LEU A 484 13.33 7.47 12.14
CA LEU A 484 13.90 8.79 11.82
C LEU A 484 13.19 9.87 12.64
N LYS A 485 13.95 10.80 13.17
CA LYS A 485 13.43 11.98 13.88
C LYS A 485 14.17 13.20 13.36
N ASP A 486 13.46 14.06 12.67
CA ASP A 486 14.00 15.26 12.05
C ASP A 486 12.91 16.33 11.95
N ASP A 487 12.96 17.34 12.83
CA ASP A 487 11.95 18.40 12.89
C ASP A 487 11.95 19.29 11.63
N GLU A 488 13.10 19.44 10.96
CA GLU A 488 13.20 20.22 9.71
C GLU A 488 12.52 19.47 8.56
N LEU A 489 12.78 18.16 8.43
CA LEU A 489 12.09 17.30 7.48
C LEU A 489 10.56 17.29 7.73
N ASP A 490 10.13 17.14 8.99
CA ASP A 490 8.71 17.19 9.36
C ASP A 490 8.05 18.51 8.91
N SER A 491 8.78 19.64 9.02
CA SER A 491 8.27 20.94 8.59
C SER A 491 8.13 21.04 7.07
N TYR A 492 9.05 20.46 6.30
CA TYR A 492 8.96 20.42 4.83
C TYR A 492 7.83 19.52 4.35
N LEU A 493 7.68 18.34 4.95
CA LEU A 493 6.57 17.43 4.64
C LEU A 493 5.22 18.10 4.92
N ALA A 494 5.09 18.75 6.07
CA ALA A 494 3.87 19.50 6.41
C ALA A 494 3.61 20.66 5.45
N ALA A 495 4.65 21.38 5.00
CA ALA A 495 4.49 22.46 4.02
C ALA A 495 4.02 21.95 2.65
N GLY A 496 4.52 20.80 2.20
CA GLY A 496 4.09 20.15 0.96
C GLY A 496 2.66 19.62 1.06
N ALA A 497 2.31 18.97 2.18
CA ALA A 497 0.99 18.39 2.36
C ALA A 497 -0.14 19.43 2.50
N TYR A 498 0.14 20.60 3.13
CA TYR A 498 -0.87 21.64 3.39
C TYR A 498 -0.75 22.81 2.40
N THR A 499 -0.98 22.53 1.14
CA THR A 499 -1.04 23.51 0.06
C THR A 499 -2.32 23.35 -0.75
N ALA A 500 -2.77 24.45 -1.38
CA ALA A 500 -3.85 24.42 -2.35
C ALA A 500 -3.33 24.26 -3.80
N ASP A 501 -2.03 24.42 -4.00
CA ASP A 501 -1.38 24.31 -5.32
C ASP A 501 -1.03 22.84 -5.57
N LYS A 502 -1.67 22.23 -6.57
CA LYS A 502 -1.40 20.86 -7.05
C LYS A 502 -0.29 20.84 -8.10
#